data_04a726af0be4f3dab07bd2055782a29b
#
_entry.id   04a726af0be4f3dab07bd2055782a29b
#
_cell.length_a   1.000
_cell.length_b   1.000
_cell.length_c   1.000
_cell.angle_alpha   90.00
_cell.angle_beta   90.00
_cell.angle_gamma   90.00
#
_symmetry.space_group_name_H-M   'P 1'
#
loop_
_entity.id
_entity.type
_entity.pdbx_description
1 polymer ?
#
loop_
_entity_poly.entity_id
_entity_poly.type
_entity_poly.pdbx_seq_one_letter_code
_entity_poly.pdbx_strand_id
1 'polypeptide(L)'
;FTAELKPGDSIVFSASVNEVNPRGLKRKFTDCLKKMDKIETYRDRLVHNAHLHKCVSPDSTRINAGFSWLETGLLRETIVSLPGLTLYANGDCEEFEKILDTLIEDEQERLFRRTTQCEAPLRLTETLQQYIRFSGKEKQIWKKYGETLKGIIESYAPGRRKEVAMHPNGLLWTQMDNVALSWMNAYVYGHPVTERAGYQVETNAFWYNALCFAIDMENKYGAKKNNAFVERWTPVRDLVRQNFQPTFWREDWGYLVDYVNNGWQDQAVRPNQLFAVCLEYSPVDDEVISEVVMTINDELVTKRGLRSLSPRNEAYRGVYEGSQIDRDLAYHQGCAFPALLAPYIDICFKMMGDAFYKRAEYLTEGFFQDISKHGVGAFSELYDGDPPH
;
A
#
# COMPACT_ATOMS: atom_id res chain seq x y z
N PHE A 1 37.90 4.03 11.06
CA PHE A 1 38.82 4.75 10.18
C PHE A 1 38.58 6.25 10.32
N THR A 2 39.67 7.00 10.49
CA THR A 2 39.65 8.47 10.48
C THR A 2 40.53 8.92 9.32
N ALA A 3 40.02 9.80 8.47
CA ALA A 3 40.77 10.40 7.38
C ALA A 3 40.52 11.90 7.35
N GLU A 4 41.62 12.71 7.24
CA GLU A 4 41.52 14.14 6.99
C GLU A 4 41.55 14.37 5.48
N LEU A 5 40.47 15.00 4.94
CA LEU A 5 40.35 15.34 3.53
C LEU A 5 40.37 16.86 3.36
N LYS A 6 41.12 17.34 2.38
CA LYS A 6 41.07 18.74 1.94
C LYS A 6 40.03 18.92 0.85
N PRO A 7 39.53 20.12 0.60
CA PRO A 7 38.64 20.39 -0.54
C PRO A 7 39.26 19.85 -1.86
N GLY A 8 38.51 18.97 -2.55
CA GLY A 8 38.99 18.30 -3.77
C GLY A 8 39.58 16.91 -3.58
N ASP A 9 39.88 16.50 -2.35
CA ASP A 9 40.35 15.15 -2.07
C ASP A 9 39.17 14.15 -2.12
N SER A 10 39.48 12.92 -2.51
CA SER A 10 38.55 11.82 -2.51
C SER A 10 39.13 10.55 -1.95
N ILE A 11 38.40 9.82 -1.16
CA ILE A 11 38.75 8.49 -0.68
C ILE A 11 37.71 7.47 -1.21
N VAL A 12 38.21 6.31 -1.64
CA VAL A 12 37.35 5.23 -2.14
C VAL A 12 37.47 4.04 -1.20
N PHE A 13 36.35 3.60 -0.68
CA PHE A 13 36.23 2.40 0.13
C PHE A 13 35.62 1.26 -0.69
N SER A 14 36.04 0.04 -0.38
CA SER A 14 35.45 -1.17 -0.93
C SER A 14 35.19 -2.17 0.19
N ALA A 15 33.98 -2.72 0.21
CA ALA A 15 33.62 -3.89 1.01
C ALA A 15 33.41 -5.07 0.04
N SER A 16 34.03 -6.21 0.33
CA SER A 16 33.95 -7.41 -0.52
C SER A 16 34.19 -8.66 0.32
N VAL A 17 33.49 -9.74 -0.04
CA VAL A 17 33.75 -11.08 0.51
C VAL A 17 34.99 -11.73 -0.11
N ASN A 18 35.50 -11.18 -1.21
CA ASN A 18 36.72 -11.62 -1.87
C ASN A 18 37.84 -10.59 -1.68
N GLU A 19 39.09 -11.05 -1.75
CA GLU A 19 40.23 -10.16 -1.70
C GLU A 19 40.22 -9.16 -2.89
N VAL A 20 40.31 -7.88 -2.60
CA VAL A 20 40.32 -6.81 -3.61
C VAL A 20 41.62 -6.06 -3.58
N ASN A 21 42.26 -5.93 -4.74
CA ASN A 21 43.49 -5.13 -4.86
C ASN A 21 43.17 -3.63 -4.70
N PRO A 22 43.69 -2.97 -3.65
CA PRO A 22 43.42 -1.56 -3.36
C PRO A 22 43.80 -0.60 -4.50
N ARG A 23 44.91 -0.94 -5.23
CA ARG A 23 45.45 -0.10 -6.33
C ARG A 23 44.44 0.09 -7.48
N GLY A 24 43.45 -0.80 -7.63
CA GLY A 24 42.44 -0.72 -8.67
C GLY A 24 41.12 -0.04 -8.27
N LEU A 25 40.91 0.31 -6.99
CA LEU A 25 39.63 0.77 -6.46
C LEU A 25 39.13 2.05 -7.10
N LYS A 26 39.99 3.05 -7.29
CA LYS A 26 39.62 4.33 -7.90
C LYS A 26 39.11 4.14 -9.35
N ARG A 27 39.74 3.24 -10.13
CA ARG A 27 39.30 2.89 -11.48
C ARG A 27 37.97 2.16 -11.45
N LYS A 28 37.83 1.15 -10.60
CA LYS A 28 36.56 0.43 -10.43
C LYS A 28 35.41 1.36 -10.06
N PHE A 29 35.64 2.28 -9.13
CA PHE A 29 34.66 3.29 -8.75
C PHE A 29 34.26 4.18 -9.94
N THR A 30 35.26 4.68 -10.69
CA THR A 30 35.00 5.48 -11.89
C THR A 30 34.22 4.70 -12.95
N ASP A 31 34.53 3.42 -13.15
CA ASP A 31 33.82 2.56 -14.10
C ASP A 31 32.41 2.24 -13.63
N CYS A 32 32.17 2.13 -12.32
CA CYS A 32 30.83 2.04 -11.75
C CYS A 32 30.02 3.34 -11.99
N LEU A 33 30.62 4.50 -11.73
CA LEU A 33 29.96 5.79 -11.97
C LEU A 33 29.55 6.00 -13.43
N LYS A 34 30.38 5.51 -14.40
CA LYS A 34 30.05 5.59 -15.83
C LYS A 34 28.86 4.73 -16.24
N LYS A 35 28.57 3.68 -15.46
CA LYS A 35 27.45 2.77 -15.70
C LYS A 35 26.17 3.21 -15.00
N MET A 36 26.26 4.16 -14.06
CA MET A 36 25.08 4.73 -13.40
C MET A 36 24.35 5.66 -14.36
N ASP A 37 23.02 5.58 -14.32
CA ASP A 37 22.17 6.51 -15.05
C ASP A 37 22.47 7.95 -14.59
N LYS A 38 22.43 8.88 -15.55
CA LYS A 38 22.55 10.30 -15.20
C LYS A 38 21.33 10.73 -14.44
N ILE A 39 21.51 11.26 -13.25
CA ILE A 39 20.46 11.81 -12.40
C ILE A 39 20.51 13.34 -12.55
N GLU A 40 19.77 13.87 -13.50
CA GLU A 40 19.71 15.31 -13.79
C GLU A 40 18.42 15.95 -13.26
N THR A 41 17.32 15.19 -13.25
CA THR A 41 16.00 15.65 -12.84
C THR A 41 15.51 14.95 -11.57
N TYR A 42 14.47 15.50 -10.96
CA TYR A 42 13.76 14.85 -9.86
C TYR A 42 13.17 13.49 -10.30
N ARG A 43 12.62 13.42 -11.52
CA ARG A 43 12.12 12.16 -12.08
C ARG A 43 13.22 11.11 -12.19
N ASP A 44 14.40 11.46 -12.71
CA ASP A 44 15.52 10.52 -12.83
C ASP A 44 15.91 9.96 -11.46
N ARG A 45 15.86 10.79 -10.41
CA ARG A 45 16.13 10.37 -9.05
C ARG A 45 15.09 9.37 -8.54
N LEU A 46 13.81 9.60 -8.82
CA LEU A 46 12.74 8.65 -8.45
C LEU A 46 12.88 7.32 -9.18
N VAL A 47 13.19 7.35 -10.48
CA VAL A 47 13.43 6.15 -11.28
C VAL A 47 14.65 5.39 -10.77
N HIS A 48 15.76 6.10 -10.49
CA HIS A 48 16.95 5.49 -9.91
C HIS A 48 16.65 4.84 -8.56
N ASN A 49 15.90 5.53 -7.69
CA ASN A 49 15.50 4.99 -6.40
C ASN A 49 14.63 3.74 -6.56
N ALA A 50 13.71 3.72 -7.52
CA ALA A 50 12.91 2.53 -7.82
C ALA A 50 13.77 1.29 -8.15
N HIS A 51 14.90 1.47 -8.83
CA HIS A 51 15.86 0.39 -9.10
C HIS A 51 16.56 -0.14 -7.84
N LEU A 52 16.81 0.72 -6.84
CA LEU A 52 17.44 0.31 -5.58
C LEU A 52 16.57 -0.61 -4.73
N HIS A 53 15.26 -0.58 -4.92
CA HIS A 53 14.31 -1.48 -4.25
C HIS A 53 14.14 -2.84 -4.94
N LYS A 54 14.87 -3.12 -6.00
CA LYS A 54 14.78 -4.37 -6.76
C LYS A 54 15.97 -5.28 -6.42
N CYS A 55 15.68 -6.48 -5.95
CA CYS A 55 16.66 -7.53 -5.74
C CYS A 55 16.59 -8.50 -6.94
N VAL A 56 17.59 -8.40 -7.82
CA VAL A 56 17.66 -9.19 -9.06
C VAL A 56 18.59 -10.37 -8.85
N SER A 57 18.07 -11.58 -9.09
CA SER A 57 18.84 -12.83 -9.19
C SER A 57 18.71 -13.42 -10.60
N PRO A 58 19.51 -14.44 -10.97
CA PRO A 58 19.40 -15.05 -12.30
C PRO A 58 17.99 -15.55 -12.64
N ASP A 59 17.28 -16.09 -11.66
CA ASP A 59 16.01 -16.77 -11.86
C ASP A 59 14.79 -15.95 -11.42
N SER A 60 14.98 -14.89 -10.64
CA SER A 60 13.87 -14.12 -10.08
C SER A 60 14.22 -12.66 -9.83
N THR A 61 13.18 -11.83 -9.77
CA THR A 61 13.29 -10.44 -9.32
C THR A 61 12.27 -10.22 -8.20
N ARG A 62 12.71 -9.68 -7.08
CA ARG A 62 11.87 -9.37 -5.91
C ARG A 62 11.99 -7.91 -5.53
N ILE A 63 10.95 -7.39 -4.89
CA ILE A 63 10.99 -6.07 -4.27
C ILE A 63 11.51 -6.20 -2.85
N ASN A 64 12.44 -5.31 -2.50
CA ASN A 64 12.93 -5.13 -1.14
C ASN A 64 12.16 -3.96 -0.51
N ALA A 65 11.47 -4.20 0.60
CA ALA A 65 10.64 -3.20 1.28
C ALA A 65 11.44 -2.00 1.82
N GLY A 66 12.77 -2.13 1.92
CA GLY A 66 13.65 -1.08 2.39
C GLY A 66 15.09 -1.33 2.00
N PHE A 67 16.04 -0.91 2.85
CA PHE A 67 17.45 -1.21 2.64
C PHE A 67 17.76 -2.70 2.80
N SER A 68 18.94 -3.10 2.38
CA SER A 68 19.36 -4.50 2.23
C SER A 68 19.30 -5.38 3.49
N TRP A 69 19.08 -4.78 4.66
CA TRP A 69 18.87 -5.52 5.92
C TRP A 69 17.42 -5.92 6.21
N LEU A 70 16.46 -5.43 5.42
CA LEU A 70 15.07 -5.85 5.51
C LEU A 70 14.84 -7.08 4.64
N GLU A 71 13.87 -7.90 5.03
CA GLU A 71 13.47 -9.08 4.26
C GLU A 71 12.95 -8.67 2.87
N THR A 72 13.30 -9.47 1.86
CA THR A 72 12.78 -9.31 0.50
C THR A 72 11.44 -10.03 0.33
N GLY A 73 10.62 -9.57 -0.61
CA GLY A 73 9.41 -10.27 -1.02
C GLY A 73 8.27 -10.25 0.01
N LEU A 74 8.16 -9.18 0.80
CA LEU A 74 7.01 -9.00 1.69
C LEU A 74 5.74 -8.80 0.85
N LEU A 75 4.69 -9.54 1.17
CA LEU A 75 3.47 -9.63 0.37
C LEU A 75 2.81 -8.28 0.12
N ARG A 76 2.41 -7.56 1.18
CA ARG A 76 1.72 -6.26 1.06
C ARG A 76 2.60 -5.24 0.36
N GLU A 77 3.83 -5.10 0.84
CA GLU A 77 4.79 -4.11 0.37
C GLU A 77 5.07 -4.30 -1.12
N THR A 78 5.23 -5.54 -1.57
CA THR A 78 5.42 -5.85 -2.99
C THR A 78 4.17 -5.52 -3.80
N ILE A 79 2.99 -5.99 -3.41
CA ILE A 79 1.74 -5.74 -4.14
C ILE A 79 1.49 -4.24 -4.31
N VAL A 80 1.65 -3.46 -3.24
CA VAL A 80 1.34 -2.03 -3.23
C VAL A 80 2.33 -1.21 -4.04
N SER A 81 3.63 -1.52 -3.94
CA SER A 81 4.68 -0.73 -4.58
C SER A 81 4.98 -1.13 -6.04
N LEU A 82 4.60 -2.35 -6.44
CA LEU A 82 4.93 -2.91 -7.75
C LEU A 82 4.57 -1.99 -8.94
N PRO A 83 3.35 -1.41 -9.04
CA PRO A 83 3.03 -0.50 -10.14
C PRO A 83 3.94 0.72 -10.16
N GLY A 84 4.20 1.33 -9.00
CA GLY A 84 5.06 2.51 -8.87
C GLY A 84 6.50 2.24 -9.29
N LEU A 85 7.06 1.11 -8.84
CA LEU A 85 8.46 0.74 -9.06
C LEU A 85 8.76 0.23 -10.48
N THR A 86 7.74 -0.12 -11.26
CA THR A 86 7.89 -0.68 -12.61
C THR A 86 7.14 0.14 -13.66
N LEU A 87 5.80 0.12 -13.66
CA LEU A 87 4.98 0.76 -14.69
C LEU A 87 5.18 2.27 -14.74
N TYR A 88 5.08 2.94 -13.59
CA TYR A 88 5.17 4.40 -13.51
C TYR A 88 6.61 4.91 -13.49
N ALA A 89 7.57 4.12 -12.98
CA ALA A 89 8.97 4.48 -12.97
C ALA A 89 9.58 4.49 -14.39
N ASN A 90 9.45 3.39 -15.11
CA ASN A 90 10.15 3.15 -16.38
C ASN A 90 9.31 2.54 -17.50
N GLY A 91 8.00 2.29 -17.27
CA GLY A 91 7.10 1.72 -18.29
C GLY A 91 7.29 0.22 -18.53
N ASP A 92 7.97 -0.50 -17.62
CA ASP A 92 8.38 -1.88 -17.83
C ASP A 92 7.30 -2.88 -17.40
N CYS A 93 6.48 -3.28 -18.37
CA CYS A 93 5.45 -4.30 -18.18
C CYS A 93 6.03 -5.72 -18.01
N GLU A 94 7.19 -6.02 -18.59
CA GLU A 94 7.81 -7.35 -18.49
C GLU A 94 8.39 -7.54 -17.08
N GLU A 95 9.06 -6.52 -16.56
CA GLU A 95 9.56 -6.55 -15.19
C GLU A 95 8.41 -6.62 -14.17
N PHE A 96 7.32 -5.86 -14.40
CA PHE A 96 6.11 -5.96 -13.58
C PHE A 96 5.60 -7.41 -13.52
N GLU A 97 5.39 -8.06 -14.67
CA GLU A 97 4.90 -9.44 -14.72
C GLU A 97 5.87 -10.41 -14.05
N LYS A 98 7.18 -10.28 -14.31
CA LYS A 98 8.20 -11.14 -13.70
C LYS A 98 8.19 -11.07 -12.17
N ILE A 99 8.07 -9.87 -11.61
CA ILE A 99 8.01 -9.69 -10.14
C ILE A 99 6.69 -10.25 -9.59
N LEU A 100 5.57 -9.99 -10.27
CA LEU A 100 4.26 -10.49 -9.84
C LEU A 100 4.18 -12.01 -9.90
N ASP A 101 4.70 -12.63 -10.96
CA ASP A 101 4.76 -14.10 -11.10
C ASP A 101 5.59 -14.71 -9.96
N THR A 102 6.78 -14.14 -9.68
CA THR A 102 7.64 -14.57 -8.56
C THR A 102 6.91 -14.42 -7.22
N LEU A 103 6.21 -13.31 -6.98
CA LEU A 103 5.45 -13.10 -5.75
C LEU A 103 4.33 -14.14 -5.58
N ILE A 104 3.59 -14.42 -6.65
CA ILE A 104 2.51 -15.43 -6.62
C ILE A 104 3.05 -16.82 -6.31
N GLU A 105 4.22 -17.17 -6.84
CA GLU A 105 4.89 -18.45 -6.55
C GLU A 105 5.40 -18.53 -5.11
N ASP A 106 6.05 -17.49 -4.62
CA ASP A 106 6.66 -17.45 -3.28
C ASP A 106 5.61 -17.39 -2.16
N GLU A 107 4.47 -16.70 -2.38
CA GLU A 107 3.52 -16.32 -1.34
C GLU A 107 2.20 -17.14 -1.37
N GLN A 108 2.22 -18.36 -1.91
CA GLN A 108 1.04 -19.24 -2.03
C GLN A 108 0.28 -19.40 -0.68
N GLU A 109 1.00 -19.59 0.42
CA GLU A 109 0.39 -19.78 1.73
C GLU A 109 -0.36 -18.51 2.18
N ARG A 110 0.27 -17.34 2.04
CA ARG A 110 -0.33 -16.06 2.46
C ARG A 110 -1.46 -15.63 1.53
N LEU A 111 -1.33 -15.86 0.23
CA LEU A 111 -2.36 -15.53 -0.74
C LEU A 111 -3.64 -16.36 -0.56
N PHE A 112 -3.51 -17.68 -0.33
CA PHE A 112 -4.64 -18.60 -0.45
C PHE A 112 -5.09 -19.28 0.84
N ARG A 113 -4.32 -19.18 1.94
CA ARG A 113 -4.64 -19.93 3.15
C ARG A 113 -4.69 -19.09 4.41
N ARG A 114 -3.60 -18.45 4.81
CA ARG A 114 -3.55 -17.64 6.02
C ARG A 114 -2.53 -16.52 5.92
N THR A 115 -2.86 -15.38 6.51
CA THR A 115 -1.95 -14.23 6.63
C THR A 115 -2.38 -13.34 7.79
N THR A 116 -1.43 -12.71 8.45
CA THR A 116 -1.71 -11.62 9.39
C THR A 116 -1.98 -10.29 8.67
N GLN A 117 -1.83 -10.26 7.36
CA GLN A 117 -2.11 -9.10 6.50
C GLN A 117 -3.41 -9.35 5.73
N CYS A 118 -4.56 -9.29 6.44
CA CYS A 118 -5.84 -9.77 5.90
C CYS A 118 -6.31 -9.04 4.64
N GLU A 119 -5.94 -7.77 4.46
CA GLU A 119 -6.28 -6.99 3.28
C GLU A 119 -5.31 -7.21 2.10
N ALA A 120 -4.07 -7.67 2.36
CA ALA A 120 -3.01 -7.70 1.35
C ALA A 120 -3.33 -8.58 0.13
N PRO A 121 -3.85 -9.82 0.25
CA PRO A 121 -4.24 -10.61 -0.91
C PRO A 121 -5.31 -9.91 -1.78
N LEU A 122 -6.26 -9.20 -1.16
CA LEU A 122 -7.32 -8.48 -1.87
C LEU A 122 -6.79 -7.28 -2.66
N ARG A 123 -5.68 -6.67 -2.21
CA ARG A 123 -5.01 -5.55 -2.90
C ARG A 123 -4.37 -5.95 -4.22
N LEU A 124 -4.20 -7.24 -4.51
CA LEU A 124 -3.81 -7.69 -5.85
C LEU A 124 -4.79 -7.19 -6.91
N THR A 125 -6.07 -7.05 -6.57
CA THR A 125 -7.08 -6.47 -7.46
C THR A 125 -6.69 -5.07 -7.92
N GLU A 126 -6.35 -4.19 -6.98
CA GLU A 126 -5.94 -2.81 -7.23
C GLU A 126 -4.68 -2.76 -8.13
N THR A 127 -3.72 -3.65 -7.87
CA THR A 127 -2.51 -3.79 -8.67
C THR A 127 -2.81 -4.21 -10.12
N LEU A 128 -3.72 -5.16 -10.32
CA LEU A 128 -4.16 -5.59 -11.65
C LEU A 128 -4.96 -4.50 -12.38
N GLN A 129 -5.83 -3.77 -11.68
CA GLN A 129 -6.55 -2.62 -12.22
C GLN A 129 -5.59 -1.54 -12.71
N GLN A 130 -4.54 -1.21 -11.93
CA GLN A 130 -3.49 -0.28 -12.37
C GLN A 130 -2.73 -0.79 -13.59
N TYR A 131 -2.40 -2.09 -13.64
CA TYR A 131 -1.73 -2.68 -14.78
C TYR A 131 -2.59 -2.64 -16.05
N ILE A 132 -3.89 -2.91 -15.92
CA ILE A 132 -4.84 -2.79 -17.04
C ILE A 132 -4.92 -1.35 -17.54
N ARG A 133 -5.09 -0.38 -16.64
CA ARG A 133 -5.14 1.05 -17.01
C ARG A 133 -3.88 1.52 -17.73
N PHE A 134 -2.72 1.05 -17.27
CA PHE A 134 -1.44 1.42 -17.87
C PHE A 134 -1.23 0.79 -19.24
N SER A 135 -1.51 -0.50 -19.38
CA SER A 135 -1.17 -1.28 -20.59
C SER A 135 -2.28 -1.36 -21.64
N GLY A 136 -3.54 -1.15 -21.25
CA GLY A 136 -4.72 -1.39 -22.09
C GLY A 136 -4.99 -2.86 -22.43
N LYS A 137 -4.30 -3.82 -21.80
CA LYS A 137 -4.33 -5.26 -22.13
C LYS A 137 -5.28 -6.07 -21.24
N GLU A 138 -6.47 -5.56 -20.98
CA GLU A 138 -7.46 -6.12 -20.03
C GLU A 138 -7.65 -7.65 -20.21
N LYS A 139 -7.96 -8.10 -21.43
CA LYS A 139 -8.22 -9.52 -21.72
C LYS A 139 -7.04 -10.43 -21.46
N GLN A 140 -5.82 -9.99 -21.83
CA GLN A 140 -4.60 -10.79 -21.65
C GLN A 140 -4.24 -10.91 -20.17
N ILE A 141 -4.36 -9.82 -19.44
CA ILE A 141 -4.12 -9.76 -17.99
C ILE A 141 -5.10 -10.66 -17.26
N TRP A 142 -6.40 -10.58 -17.60
CA TRP A 142 -7.40 -11.48 -17.01
C TRP A 142 -7.13 -12.94 -17.31
N LYS A 143 -6.77 -13.26 -18.56
CA LYS A 143 -6.40 -14.64 -18.93
C LYS A 143 -5.21 -15.17 -18.12
N LYS A 144 -4.24 -14.30 -17.77
CA LYS A 144 -3.03 -14.69 -17.03
C LYS A 144 -3.29 -14.78 -15.51
N TYR A 145 -3.94 -13.79 -14.93
CA TYR A 145 -4.06 -13.63 -13.46
C TYR A 145 -5.47 -13.86 -12.90
N GLY A 146 -6.47 -14.04 -13.74
CA GLY A 146 -7.86 -14.18 -13.31
C GLY A 146 -8.08 -15.38 -12.39
N GLU A 147 -7.47 -16.53 -12.67
CA GLU A 147 -7.58 -17.72 -11.79
C GLU A 147 -6.93 -17.47 -10.43
N THR A 148 -5.81 -16.76 -10.38
CA THR A 148 -5.18 -16.36 -9.11
C THR A 148 -6.11 -15.48 -8.29
N LEU A 149 -6.70 -14.45 -8.89
CA LEU A 149 -7.62 -13.56 -8.18
C LEU A 149 -8.90 -14.28 -7.72
N LYS A 150 -9.48 -15.13 -8.57
CA LYS A 150 -10.62 -15.97 -8.17
C LYS A 150 -10.26 -16.91 -7.02
N GLY A 151 -9.09 -17.53 -7.06
CA GLY A 151 -8.58 -18.37 -5.97
C GLY A 151 -8.41 -17.59 -4.65
N ILE A 152 -7.94 -16.35 -4.72
CA ILE A 152 -7.88 -15.45 -3.56
C ILE A 152 -9.29 -15.20 -3.01
N ILE A 153 -10.24 -14.79 -3.84
CA ILE A 153 -11.65 -14.56 -3.44
C ILE A 153 -12.24 -15.81 -2.79
N GLU A 154 -12.07 -16.99 -3.40
CA GLU A 154 -12.52 -18.27 -2.86
C GLU A 154 -11.90 -18.59 -1.47
N SER A 155 -10.69 -18.12 -1.21
CA SER A 155 -10.04 -18.33 0.08
C SER A 155 -10.69 -17.56 1.23
N TYR A 156 -11.51 -16.53 0.94
CA TYR A 156 -12.30 -15.81 1.95
C TYR A 156 -13.68 -16.42 2.20
N ALA A 157 -14.04 -17.49 1.49
CA ALA A 157 -15.27 -18.23 1.77
C ALA A 157 -15.29 -18.77 3.21
N PRO A 158 -16.49 -18.97 3.82
CA PRO A 158 -16.61 -19.37 5.20
C PRO A 158 -15.77 -20.62 5.56
N GLY A 159 -15.02 -20.53 6.65
CA GLY A 159 -14.20 -21.62 7.18
C GLY A 159 -12.90 -21.90 6.43
N ARG A 160 -12.53 -21.10 5.46
CA ARG A 160 -11.27 -21.27 4.70
C ARG A 160 -10.06 -20.64 5.41
N ARG A 161 -10.24 -19.47 6.01
CA ARG A 161 -9.22 -18.77 6.80
C ARG A 161 -9.59 -18.81 8.28
N LYS A 162 -8.60 -18.84 9.17
CA LYS A 162 -8.83 -18.81 10.62
C LYS A 162 -8.96 -17.38 11.15
N GLU A 163 -8.21 -16.46 10.55
CA GLU A 163 -8.12 -15.06 10.92
C GLU A 163 -9.24 -14.19 10.35
N VAL A 164 -9.98 -14.71 9.36
CA VAL A 164 -11.06 -13.99 8.67
C VAL A 164 -12.29 -14.87 8.56
N ALA A 165 -13.45 -14.34 8.95
CA ALA A 165 -14.74 -14.98 8.76
C ALA A 165 -15.65 -14.11 7.89
N MET A 166 -16.14 -14.64 6.76
CA MET A 166 -17.23 -14.00 6.03
C MET A 166 -18.55 -14.27 6.75
N HIS A 167 -19.23 -13.22 7.17
CA HIS A 167 -20.50 -13.31 7.87
C HIS A 167 -21.71 -13.34 6.90
N PRO A 168 -22.92 -13.70 7.37
CA PRO A 168 -24.12 -13.77 6.51
C PRO A 168 -24.52 -12.46 5.82
N ASN A 169 -24.05 -11.32 6.32
CA ASN A 169 -24.24 -10.00 5.70
C ASN A 169 -23.22 -9.72 4.56
N GLY A 170 -22.38 -10.69 4.22
CA GLY A 170 -21.36 -10.60 3.18
C GLY A 170 -20.05 -9.92 3.62
N LEU A 171 -20.02 -9.27 4.78
CA LEU A 171 -18.84 -8.58 5.28
C LEU A 171 -17.82 -9.55 5.89
N LEU A 172 -16.54 -9.16 5.82
CA LEU A 172 -15.42 -9.87 6.40
C LEU A 172 -15.16 -9.39 7.83
N TRP A 173 -15.20 -10.31 8.77
CA TRP A 173 -14.81 -10.14 10.16
C TRP A 173 -13.39 -10.66 10.38
N THR A 174 -12.53 -9.85 10.97
CA THR A 174 -11.13 -10.21 11.27
C THR A 174 -10.91 -10.25 12.78
N GLN A 175 -10.39 -11.37 13.27
CA GLN A 175 -10.08 -11.52 14.70
C GLN A 175 -9.04 -12.61 14.93
N MET A 176 -8.03 -12.27 15.73
CA MET A 176 -7.07 -13.21 16.32
C MET A 176 -6.46 -12.56 17.56
N ASP A 177 -6.40 -13.29 18.67
CA ASP A 177 -5.94 -12.75 19.94
C ASP A 177 -4.48 -12.29 19.86
N ASN A 178 -4.24 -11.05 20.27
CA ASN A 178 -2.93 -10.39 20.28
C ASN A 178 -2.21 -10.34 18.92
N VAL A 179 -2.96 -10.35 17.81
CA VAL A 179 -2.41 -10.25 16.46
C VAL A 179 -3.02 -9.07 15.71
N ALA A 180 -2.18 -8.17 15.24
CA ALA A 180 -2.60 -7.13 14.29
C ALA A 180 -2.86 -7.77 12.93
N LEU A 181 -4.09 -7.62 12.41
CA LEU A 181 -4.56 -8.24 11.18
C LEU A 181 -4.72 -7.25 10.02
N SER A 182 -4.07 -6.09 10.12
CA SER A 182 -4.07 -5.04 9.09
C SER A 182 -2.69 -4.45 8.90
N TRP A 183 -2.58 -3.40 8.06
CA TRP A 183 -1.35 -2.65 7.88
C TRP A 183 -0.92 -1.87 9.15
N MET A 184 -1.85 -1.63 10.08
CA MET A 184 -1.56 -1.00 11.37
C MET A 184 -1.04 -2.05 12.36
N ASN A 185 0.21 -2.43 12.22
CA ASN A 185 0.82 -3.61 12.84
C ASN A 185 1.98 -3.30 13.80
N ALA A 186 2.03 -2.13 14.40
CA ALA A 186 2.98 -1.82 15.46
C ALA A 186 2.67 -2.62 16.75
N TYR A 187 3.73 -3.08 17.44
CA TYR A 187 3.62 -3.85 18.68
C TYR A 187 4.43 -3.22 19.80
N VAL A 188 3.88 -3.22 21.00
CA VAL A 188 4.58 -2.87 22.23
C VAL A 188 4.34 -3.97 23.26
N TYR A 189 5.42 -4.53 23.83
CA TYR A 189 5.37 -5.66 24.77
C TYR A 189 4.57 -6.86 24.27
N GLY A 190 4.58 -7.13 22.94
CA GLY A 190 3.86 -8.25 22.35
C GLY A 190 2.36 -8.04 22.13
N HIS A 191 1.86 -6.84 22.36
CA HIS A 191 0.47 -6.45 22.08
C HIS A 191 0.39 -5.45 20.94
N PRO A 192 -0.59 -5.59 20.02
CA PRO A 192 -0.85 -4.57 19.01
C PRO A 192 -1.13 -3.20 19.64
N VAL A 193 -0.48 -2.15 19.14
CA VAL A 193 -0.76 -0.77 19.58
C VAL A 193 -2.12 -0.31 19.08
N THR A 194 -2.49 -0.74 17.88
CA THR A 194 -3.77 -0.41 17.24
C THR A 194 -4.54 -1.72 17.05
N GLU A 195 -5.23 -2.17 18.10
CA GLU A 195 -6.07 -3.36 18.03
C GLU A 195 -7.37 -3.04 17.28
N ARG A 196 -7.67 -3.84 16.24
CA ARG A 196 -8.79 -3.61 15.31
C ARG A 196 -9.48 -4.93 14.97
N ALA A 197 -10.02 -5.60 15.98
CA ALA A 197 -10.80 -6.81 15.78
C ALA A 197 -12.23 -6.48 15.33
N GLY A 198 -12.76 -7.16 14.33
CA GLY A 198 -14.11 -6.96 13.82
C GLY A 198 -14.18 -6.66 12.33
N TYR A 199 -15.23 -5.98 11.91
CA TYR A 199 -15.34 -5.47 10.53
C TYR A 199 -14.43 -4.26 10.38
N GLN A 200 -13.32 -4.39 9.66
CA GLN A 200 -12.42 -3.29 9.32
C GLN A 200 -12.88 -2.62 8.02
N VAL A 201 -12.91 -1.29 7.98
CA VAL A 201 -13.48 -0.53 6.86
C VAL A 201 -12.70 -0.76 5.56
N GLU A 202 -11.37 -0.70 5.59
CA GLU A 202 -10.53 -0.90 4.41
C GLU A 202 -10.55 -2.35 3.91
N THR A 203 -10.51 -3.33 4.82
CA THR A 203 -10.56 -4.75 4.44
C THR A 203 -11.85 -5.07 3.69
N ASN A 204 -12.98 -4.53 4.15
CA ASN A 204 -14.27 -4.70 3.49
C ASN A 204 -14.40 -3.86 2.20
N ALA A 205 -13.72 -2.72 2.10
CA ALA A 205 -13.63 -1.95 0.85
C ALA A 205 -12.84 -2.71 -0.23
N PHE A 206 -11.67 -3.26 0.12
CA PHE A 206 -10.89 -4.11 -0.80
C PHE A 206 -11.65 -5.38 -1.19
N TRP A 207 -12.40 -5.96 -0.26
CA TRP A 207 -13.25 -7.11 -0.54
C TRP A 207 -14.32 -6.80 -1.58
N TYR A 208 -15.05 -5.70 -1.42
CA TYR A 208 -16.05 -5.25 -2.39
C TYR A 208 -15.45 -4.98 -3.77
N ASN A 209 -14.33 -4.25 -3.82
CA ASN A 209 -13.62 -3.98 -5.07
C ASN A 209 -13.18 -5.27 -5.78
N ALA A 210 -12.66 -6.25 -5.03
CA ALA A 210 -12.24 -7.54 -5.59
C ALA A 210 -13.40 -8.33 -6.17
N LEU A 211 -14.54 -8.39 -5.47
CA LEU A 211 -15.74 -9.05 -5.95
C LEU A 211 -16.28 -8.40 -7.23
N CYS A 212 -16.43 -7.07 -7.23
CA CYS A 212 -16.94 -6.35 -8.40
C CYS A 212 -16.03 -6.55 -9.62
N PHE A 213 -14.72 -6.34 -9.45
CA PHE A 213 -13.77 -6.47 -10.54
C PHE A 213 -13.75 -7.89 -11.11
N ALA A 214 -13.66 -8.93 -10.27
CA ALA A 214 -13.61 -10.31 -10.74
C ALA A 214 -14.90 -10.74 -11.44
N ILE A 215 -16.06 -10.31 -10.93
CA ILE A 215 -17.38 -10.58 -11.55
C ILE A 215 -17.45 -9.90 -12.92
N ASP A 216 -17.06 -8.63 -13.03
CA ASP A 216 -17.05 -7.91 -14.31
C ASP A 216 -16.13 -8.56 -15.33
N MET A 217 -14.93 -8.94 -14.92
CA MET A 217 -13.96 -9.59 -15.80
C MET A 217 -14.43 -10.97 -16.26
N GLU A 218 -15.06 -11.75 -15.36
CA GLU A 218 -15.65 -13.04 -15.72
C GLU A 218 -16.85 -12.88 -16.67
N ASN A 219 -17.68 -11.85 -16.49
CA ASN A 219 -18.78 -11.56 -17.43
C ASN A 219 -18.26 -11.14 -18.81
N LYS A 220 -17.14 -10.43 -18.89
CA LYS A 220 -16.52 -10.01 -20.17
C LYS A 220 -15.76 -11.13 -20.86
N TYR A 221 -14.98 -11.92 -20.13
CA TYR A 221 -13.96 -12.82 -20.69
C TYR A 221 -14.07 -14.28 -20.26
N GLY A 222 -14.90 -14.60 -19.27
CA GLY A 222 -15.12 -15.94 -18.74
C GLY A 222 -15.98 -16.83 -19.67
N ALA A 223 -16.27 -18.02 -19.21
CA ALA A 223 -17.14 -18.95 -19.92
C ALA A 223 -18.57 -18.40 -20.02
N LYS A 224 -19.11 -18.37 -21.26
CA LYS A 224 -20.44 -17.79 -21.54
C LYS A 224 -21.62 -18.60 -21.02
N LYS A 225 -21.42 -19.85 -20.60
CA LYS A 225 -22.48 -20.72 -20.06
C LYS A 225 -22.12 -21.17 -18.66
N ASN A 226 -23.08 -21.01 -17.73
CA ASN A 226 -23.00 -21.47 -16.34
C ASN A 226 -21.69 -21.03 -15.66
N ASN A 227 -21.49 -19.71 -15.53
CA ASN A 227 -20.34 -19.18 -14.82
C ASN A 227 -20.57 -19.31 -13.30
N ALA A 228 -20.20 -20.46 -12.77
CA ALA A 228 -20.40 -20.80 -11.36
C ALA A 228 -19.74 -19.77 -10.40
N PHE A 229 -18.65 -19.14 -10.81
CA PHE A 229 -18.03 -18.06 -10.04
C PHE A 229 -18.96 -16.85 -9.93
N VAL A 230 -19.47 -16.37 -11.06
CA VAL A 230 -20.39 -15.22 -11.09
C VAL A 230 -21.67 -15.52 -10.33
N GLU A 231 -22.27 -16.70 -10.55
CA GLU A 231 -23.49 -17.11 -9.85
C GLU A 231 -23.31 -17.17 -8.33
N ARG A 232 -22.15 -17.65 -7.88
CA ARG A 232 -21.83 -17.74 -6.46
C ARG A 232 -21.57 -16.38 -5.81
N TRP A 233 -20.77 -15.52 -6.46
CA TRP A 233 -20.23 -14.34 -5.81
C TRP A 233 -21.05 -13.06 -6.04
N THR A 234 -21.93 -13.01 -7.04
CA THR A 234 -22.83 -11.87 -7.25
C THR A 234 -23.73 -11.60 -6.03
N PRO A 235 -24.40 -12.60 -5.43
CA PRO A 235 -25.19 -12.37 -4.23
C PRO A 235 -24.36 -11.86 -3.05
N VAL A 236 -23.13 -12.32 -2.91
CA VAL A 236 -22.22 -11.86 -1.84
C VAL A 236 -21.83 -10.41 -2.06
N ARG A 237 -21.44 -10.02 -3.28
CA ARG A 237 -21.17 -8.63 -3.66
C ARG A 237 -22.35 -7.71 -3.30
N ASP A 238 -23.56 -8.14 -3.64
CA ASP A 238 -24.78 -7.36 -3.38
C ASP A 238 -25.05 -7.21 -1.88
N LEU A 239 -24.81 -8.26 -1.09
CA LEU A 239 -24.88 -8.20 0.37
C LEU A 239 -23.84 -7.23 0.94
N VAL A 240 -22.59 -7.26 0.45
CA VAL A 240 -21.56 -6.30 0.88
C VAL A 240 -22.02 -4.88 0.58
N ARG A 241 -22.49 -4.60 -0.64
CA ARG A 241 -22.99 -3.26 -1.03
C ARG A 241 -24.13 -2.78 -0.13
N GLN A 242 -25.07 -3.67 0.17
CA GLN A 242 -26.23 -3.38 1.00
C GLN A 242 -25.84 -3.09 2.46
N ASN A 243 -24.84 -3.78 2.99
CA ASN A 243 -24.51 -3.74 4.42
C ASN A 243 -23.31 -2.85 4.74
N PHE A 244 -22.45 -2.48 3.79
CA PHE A 244 -21.24 -1.70 4.04
C PHE A 244 -21.58 -0.32 4.61
N GLN A 245 -22.34 0.48 3.88
CA GLN A 245 -22.67 1.84 4.30
C GLN A 245 -23.44 1.88 5.64
N PRO A 246 -24.50 1.06 5.88
CA PRO A 246 -25.16 1.02 7.18
C PRO A 246 -24.25 0.59 8.35
N THR A 247 -23.18 -0.18 8.07
CA THR A 247 -22.23 -0.63 9.10
C THR A 247 -21.25 0.45 9.48
N PHE A 248 -20.71 1.18 8.51
CA PHE A 248 -19.58 2.07 8.74
C PHE A 248 -19.93 3.55 8.71
N TRP A 249 -20.98 3.96 7.99
CA TRP A 249 -21.32 5.38 7.83
C TRP A 249 -22.00 5.96 9.06
N ARG A 250 -21.52 7.14 9.44
CA ARG A 250 -22.13 7.94 10.49
C ARG A 250 -22.47 9.32 9.95
N GLU A 251 -23.77 9.50 9.66
CA GLU A 251 -24.31 10.75 9.12
C GLU A 251 -24.05 11.94 10.05
N ASP A 252 -24.22 11.74 11.36
CA ASP A 252 -24.01 12.78 12.39
C ASP A 252 -22.55 13.27 12.42
N TRP A 253 -21.58 12.45 11.93
CA TRP A 253 -20.16 12.74 12.02
C TRP A 253 -19.51 13.04 10.67
N GLY A 254 -20.14 12.68 9.54
CA GLY A 254 -19.63 12.92 8.20
C GLY A 254 -18.41 12.05 7.82
N TYR A 255 -18.26 10.85 8.44
CA TYR A 255 -17.16 9.93 8.12
C TYR A 255 -17.54 8.46 8.35
N LEU A 256 -16.69 7.56 7.81
CA LEU A 256 -16.80 6.13 8.05
C LEU A 256 -15.97 5.74 9.27
N VAL A 257 -16.58 5.03 10.23
CA VAL A 257 -15.89 4.51 11.41
C VAL A 257 -14.78 3.52 11.01
N ASP A 258 -13.72 3.46 11.79
CA ASP A 258 -12.52 2.70 11.46
C ASP A 258 -12.78 1.18 11.46
N TYR A 259 -13.46 0.68 12.49
CA TYR A 259 -13.94 -0.70 12.55
C TYR A 259 -15.17 -0.83 13.44
N VAL A 260 -15.86 -1.98 13.31
CA VAL A 260 -17.06 -2.30 14.09
C VAL A 260 -16.89 -3.67 14.74
N ASN A 261 -17.02 -3.73 16.07
CA ASN A 261 -16.92 -4.95 16.85
C ASN A 261 -18.18 -5.19 17.69
N ASN A 262 -18.95 -6.21 17.39
CA ASN A 262 -20.18 -6.56 18.13
C ASN A 262 -21.13 -5.37 18.35
N GLY A 263 -21.28 -4.53 17.32
CA GLY A 263 -22.14 -3.33 17.37
C GLY A 263 -21.47 -2.09 17.95
N TRP A 264 -20.30 -2.22 18.61
CA TRP A 264 -19.49 -1.06 19.00
C TRP A 264 -18.73 -0.52 17.79
N GLN A 265 -18.75 0.79 17.61
CA GLN A 265 -18.12 1.49 16.49
C GLN A 265 -16.93 2.29 16.98
N ASP A 266 -15.75 2.09 16.41
CA ASP A 266 -14.58 2.92 16.69
C ASP A 266 -14.71 4.29 16.01
N GLN A 267 -14.76 5.34 16.84
CA GLN A 267 -14.96 6.72 16.41
C GLN A 267 -13.67 7.42 15.99
N ALA A 268 -12.55 6.71 15.97
CA ALA A 268 -11.29 7.28 15.55
C ALA A 268 -11.31 7.65 14.05
N VAL A 269 -11.06 8.93 13.73
CA VAL A 269 -10.87 9.36 12.35
C VAL A 269 -9.48 8.91 11.91
N ARG A 270 -9.47 7.88 11.04
CA ARG A 270 -8.27 7.26 10.48
C ARG A 270 -8.31 7.27 8.96
N PRO A 271 -7.15 7.15 8.29
CA PRO A 271 -7.10 7.19 6.82
C PRO A 271 -7.66 5.92 6.16
N ASN A 272 -7.99 4.87 6.90
CA ASN A 272 -8.50 3.61 6.37
C ASN A 272 -9.80 3.79 5.56
N GLN A 273 -10.64 4.75 5.93
CA GLN A 273 -11.84 5.10 5.18
C GLN A 273 -11.55 5.60 3.75
N LEU A 274 -10.34 6.08 3.48
CA LEU A 274 -9.92 6.50 2.14
C LEU A 274 -10.11 5.37 1.12
N PHE A 275 -9.79 4.13 1.49
CA PHE A 275 -9.93 2.99 0.60
C PHE A 275 -11.38 2.67 0.22
N ALA A 276 -12.35 3.04 1.06
CA ALA A 276 -13.76 2.88 0.70
C ALA A 276 -14.20 3.84 -0.43
N VAL A 277 -13.51 4.97 -0.61
CA VAL A 277 -13.91 6.02 -1.54
C VAL A 277 -13.00 6.13 -2.77
N CYS A 278 -11.72 5.74 -2.68
CA CYS A 278 -10.76 5.91 -3.78
C CYS A 278 -10.70 4.74 -4.77
N LEU A 279 -11.11 3.54 -4.35
CA LEU A 279 -11.07 2.34 -5.19
C LEU A 279 -11.98 2.47 -6.43
N GLU A 280 -11.73 1.63 -7.43
CA GLU A 280 -12.49 1.65 -8.70
C GLU A 280 -13.97 1.34 -8.46
N TYR A 281 -14.24 0.38 -7.58
CA TYR A 281 -15.59 0.03 -7.14
C TYR A 281 -15.75 0.43 -5.67
N SER A 282 -16.45 1.53 -5.43
CA SER A 282 -16.76 2.03 -4.09
C SER A 282 -18.02 1.35 -3.54
N PRO A 283 -18.02 0.90 -2.26
CA PRO A 283 -19.21 0.34 -1.62
C PRO A 283 -20.15 1.40 -1.01
N VAL A 284 -19.87 2.70 -1.21
CA VAL A 284 -20.67 3.81 -0.68
C VAL A 284 -21.19 4.72 -1.78
N ASP A 285 -22.16 5.58 -1.47
CA ASP A 285 -22.77 6.52 -2.38
C ASP A 285 -21.93 7.79 -2.57
N ASP A 286 -22.15 8.53 -3.65
CA ASP A 286 -21.34 9.71 -4.02
C ASP A 286 -21.40 10.82 -2.97
N GLU A 287 -22.53 10.98 -2.29
CA GLU A 287 -22.67 11.93 -1.18
C GLU A 287 -21.74 11.58 -0.02
N VAL A 288 -21.67 10.30 0.34
CA VAL A 288 -20.76 9.79 1.39
C VAL A 288 -19.29 9.96 0.96
N ILE A 289 -18.96 9.73 -0.31
CA ILE A 289 -17.61 9.96 -0.84
C ILE A 289 -17.16 11.39 -0.55
N SER A 290 -18.03 12.36 -0.85
CA SER A 290 -17.73 13.78 -0.68
C SER A 290 -17.46 14.15 0.79
N GLU A 291 -18.29 13.70 1.71
CA GLU A 291 -18.14 13.95 3.15
C GLU A 291 -16.86 13.30 3.71
N VAL A 292 -16.59 12.05 3.35
CA VAL A 292 -15.38 11.34 3.75
C VAL A 292 -14.12 12.05 3.28
N VAL A 293 -14.08 12.49 2.02
CA VAL A 293 -12.92 13.21 1.46
C VAL A 293 -12.73 14.56 2.17
N MET A 294 -13.80 15.26 2.53
CA MET A 294 -13.73 16.50 3.31
C MET A 294 -13.13 16.23 4.70
N THR A 295 -13.63 15.24 5.42
CA THR A 295 -13.10 14.86 6.73
C THR A 295 -11.61 14.47 6.67
N ILE A 296 -11.21 13.69 5.66
CA ILE A 296 -9.80 13.33 5.44
C ILE A 296 -8.95 14.59 5.19
N ASN A 297 -9.43 15.52 4.34
CA ASN A 297 -8.72 16.76 4.06
C ASN A 297 -8.49 17.58 5.32
N ASP A 298 -9.51 17.72 6.15
CA ASP A 298 -9.48 18.62 7.29
C ASP A 298 -8.69 18.07 8.48
N GLU A 299 -8.70 16.75 8.67
CA GLU A 299 -8.11 16.15 9.86
C GLU A 299 -6.80 15.39 9.61
N LEU A 300 -6.62 14.82 8.43
CA LEU A 300 -5.52 13.89 8.19
C LEU A 300 -4.45 14.39 7.22
N VAL A 301 -4.80 15.25 6.25
CA VAL A 301 -3.84 15.68 5.23
C VAL A 301 -2.76 16.59 5.83
N THR A 302 -1.51 16.24 5.56
CA THR A 302 -0.32 17.06 5.84
C THR A 302 0.48 17.32 4.57
N LYS A 303 1.58 18.09 4.67
CA LYS A 303 2.52 18.28 3.56
C LYS A 303 3.36 17.05 3.23
N ARG A 304 3.28 15.98 4.04
CA ARG A 304 4.12 14.79 3.94
C ARG A 304 3.33 13.48 3.87
N GLY A 305 2.03 13.55 3.69
CA GLY A 305 1.16 12.38 3.66
C GLY A 305 -0.10 12.56 4.48
N LEU A 306 -0.76 11.46 4.79
CA LEU A 306 -1.93 11.45 5.65
C LEU A 306 -1.57 10.93 7.04
N ARG A 307 -2.02 11.64 8.09
CA ARG A 307 -1.94 11.15 9.47
C ARG A 307 -2.66 9.83 9.62
N SER A 308 -2.10 8.94 10.40
CA SER A 308 -2.71 7.64 10.73
C SER A 308 -3.83 7.73 11.78
N LEU A 309 -3.93 8.88 12.45
CA LEU A 309 -4.98 9.21 13.42
C LEU A 309 -5.19 10.73 13.45
N SER A 310 -6.43 11.17 13.63
CA SER A 310 -6.76 12.58 13.81
C SER A 310 -6.15 13.17 15.08
N PRO A 311 -5.63 14.41 15.05
CA PRO A 311 -5.15 15.13 16.22
C PRO A 311 -6.23 15.38 17.31
N ARG A 312 -7.50 15.19 16.98
CA ARG A 312 -8.62 15.32 17.95
C ARG A 312 -8.78 14.08 18.83
N ASN A 313 -8.13 12.97 18.49
CA ASN A 313 -8.21 11.75 19.27
C ASN A 313 -7.25 11.81 20.47
N GLU A 314 -7.69 11.34 21.63
CA GLU A 314 -6.89 11.35 22.88
C GLU A 314 -5.62 10.48 22.78
N ALA A 315 -5.64 9.45 21.95
CA ALA A 315 -4.48 8.59 21.72
C ALA A 315 -3.49 9.15 20.67
N TYR A 316 -3.71 10.36 20.15
CA TYR A 316 -2.87 10.96 19.12
C TYR A 316 -1.42 11.17 19.59
N ARG A 317 -0.49 10.73 18.75
CA ARG A 317 0.96 10.91 18.93
C ARG A 317 1.56 11.28 17.57
N GLY A 318 1.67 12.58 17.30
CA GLY A 318 2.08 13.10 15.99
C GLY A 318 3.59 13.11 15.75
N VAL A 319 4.43 12.81 16.75
CA VAL A 319 5.88 12.89 16.64
C VAL A 319 6.52 11.51 16.79
N TYR A 320 7.40 11.14 15.84
CA TYR A 320 8.09 9.84 15.80
C TYR A 320 9.52 9.98 16.34
N GLU A 321 9.65 10.01 17.66
CA GLU A 321 10.94 10.17 18.33
C GLU A 321 11.05 9.37 19.63
N GLY A 322 12.20 9.41 20.29
CA GLY A 322 12.44 8.77 21.56
C GLY A 322 12.94 7.32 21.46
N SER A 323 12.60 6.51 22.46
CA SER A 323 12.96 5.07 22.49
C SER A 323 12.20 4.28 21.42
N GLN A 324 12.57 3.00 21.21
CA GLN A 324 11.82 2.13 20.31
C GLN A 324 10.34 2.03 20.72
N ILE A 325 10.06 1.94 22.01
CA ILE A 325 8.69 1.88 22.53
C ILE A 325 7.91 3.16 22.20
N ASP A 326 8.54 4.33 22.37
CA ASP A 326 7.89 5.62 22.07
C ASP A 326 7.54 5.71 20.59
N ARG A 327 8.47 5.29 19.72
CA ARG A 327 8.26 5.25 18.27
C ARG A 327 7.17 4.25 17.87
N ASP A 328 7.18 3.05 18.42
CA ASP A 328 6.16 2.03 18.12
C ASP A 328 4.76 2.49 18.58
N LEU A 329 4.67 3.19 19.71
CA LEU A 329 3.44 3.81 20.19
C LEU A 329 2.93 4.95 19.29
N ALA A 330 3.81 5.64 18.55
CA ALA A 330 3.44 6.74 17.66
C ALA A 330 3.15 6.27 16.22
N TYR A 331 3.72 5.15 15.80
CA TYR A 331 3.79 4.69 14.40
C TYR A 331 2.45 4.76 13.67
N HIS A 332 1.38 4.21 14.25
CA HIS A 332 0.02 4.28 13.68
C HIS A 332 -0.95 5.13 14.52
N GLN A 333 -0.42 6.02 15.36
CA GLN A 333 -1.23 6.86 16.25
C GLN A 333 -1.06 8.37 15.98
N GLY A 334 -0.71 8.74 14.75
CA GLY A 334 -0.62 10.15 14.38
C GLY A 334 0.43 10.48 13.33
N CYS A 335 1.47 9.66 13.17
CA CYS A 335 2.47 9.84 12.11
C CYS A 335 1.82 9.89 10.71
N ALA A 336 2.41 10.66 9.81
CA ALA A 336 1.92 10.85 8.46
C ALA A 336 2.59 9.87 7.48
N PHE A 337 1.79 9.19 6.68
CA PHE A 337 2.24 8.20 5.69
C PHE A 337 2.15 8.75 4.27
N PRO A 338 3.27 8.92 3.54
CA PRO A 338 3.29 9.36 2.15
C PRO A 338 2.54 8.44 1.19
N ALA A 339 2.57 7.13 1.45
CA ALA A 339 1.91 6.13 0.60
C ALA A 339 0.39 6.35 0.47
N LEU A 340 -0.24 7.02 1.44
CA LEU A 340 -1.66 7.34 1.41
C LEU A 340 -1.98 8.59 0.60
N LEU A 341 -0.96 9.36 0.20
CA LEU A 341 -1.18 10.60 -0.54
C LEU A 341 -1.63 10.34 -1.98
N ALA A 342 -1.08 9.31 -2.64
CA ALA A 342 -1.46 9.00 -4.01
C ALA A 342 -2.96 8.65 -4.15
N PRO A 343 -3.53 7.70 -3.39
CA PRO A 343 -4.97 7.42 -3.47
C PRO A 343 -5.85 8.61 -3.05
N TYR A 344 -5.38 9.48 -2.14
CA TYR A 344 -6.08 10.71 -1.81
C TYR A 344 -6.08 11.70 -2.99
N ILE A 345 -4.95 11.89 -3.65
CA ILE A 345 -4.86 12.75 -4.84
C ILE A 345 -5.74 12.20 -5.96
N ASP A 346 -5.75 10.88 -6.18
CA ASP A 346 -6.54 10.24 -7.23
C ASP A 346 -8.06 10.47 -7.02
N ILE A 347 -8.57 10.32 -5.80
CA ILE A 347 -9.99 10.59 -5.55
C ILE A 347 -10.32 12.07 -5.69
N CYS A 348 -9.44 12.98 -5.24
CA CYS A 348 -9.64 14.41 -5.44
C CYS A 348 -9.67 14.79 -6.92
N PHE A 349 -8.84 14.20 -7.76
CA PHE A 349 -8.92 14.40 -9.22
C PHE A 349 -10.21 13.84 -9.82
N LYS A 350 -10.70 12.69 -9.35
CA LYS A 350 -12.01 12.14 -9.79
C LYS A 350 -13.15 13.12 -9.48
N MET A 351 -13.10 13.77 -8.31
CA MET A 351 -14.16 14.70 -7.86
C MET A 351 -14.06 16.09 -8.46
N MET A 352 -12.86 16.63 -8.59
CA MET A 352 -12.60 18.03 -8.87
C MET A 352 -11.96 18.29 -10.26
N GLY A 353 -11.48 17.21 -10.92
CA GLY A 353 -10.75 17.34 -12.19
C GLY A 353 -9.53 18.26 -12.06
N ASP A 354 -9.25 19.00 -13.12
CA ASP A 354 -8.07 19.91 -13.21
C ASP A 354 -8.05 21.01 -12.13
N ALA A 355 -9.17 21.29 -11.48
CA ALA A 355 -9.21 22.27 -10.39
C ALA A 355 -8.33 21.87 -9.20
N PHE A 356 -8.06 20.57 -9.03
CA PHE A 356 -7.21 20.05 -7.95
C PHE A 356 -5.70 20.11 -8.27
N TYR A 357 -5.29 20.39 -9.51
CA TYR A 357 -3.90 20.29 -9.95
C TYR A 357 -2.92 21.07 -9.07
N LYS A 358 -3.20 22.34 -8.79
CA LYS A 358 -2.32 23.19 -7.95
C LYS A 358 -2.18 22.65 -6.51
N ARG A 359 -3.24 22.04 -5.98
CA ARG A 359 -3.20 21.44 -4.66
C ARG A 359 -2.36 20.17 -4.66
N ALA A 360 -2.46 19.35 -5.69
CA ALA A 360 -1.64 18.15 -5.86
C ALA A 360 -0.15 18.52 -5.98
N GLU A 361 0.21 19.54 -6.76
CA GLU A 361 1.59 20.05 -6.82
C GLU A 361 2.08 20.48 -5.43
N TYR A 362 1.31 21.27 -4.71
CA TYR A 362 1.66 21.72 -3.36
C TYR A 362 1.90 20.54 -2.39
N LEU A 363 1.08 19.48 -2.45
CA LEU A 363 1.21 18.31 -1.59
C LEU A 363 2.43 17.45 -1.95
N THR A 364 2.91 17.49 -3.19
CA THR A 364 4.04 16.70 -3.67
C THR A 364 5.37 17.45 -3.66
N GLU A 365 5.35 18.78 -3.70
CA GLU A 365 6.55 19.63 -3.75
C GLU A 365 7.49 19.41 -2.57
N GLY A 366 6.94 19.17 -1.40
CA GLY A 366 7.72 18.98 -0.18
C GLY A 366 8.70 17.81 -0.23
N PHE A 367 8.40 16.77 -1.00
CA PHE A 367 9.25 15.59 -1.15
C PHE A 367 10.50 15.85 -1.98
N PHE A 368 10.46 16.83 -2.90
CA PHE A 368 11.62 17.21 -3.69
C PHE A 368 12.80 17.66 -2.83
N GLN A 369 12.54 18.43 -1.78
CA GLN A 369 13.59 18.91 -0.88
C GLN A 369 14.07 17.82 0.08
N ASP A 370 13.17 16.92 0.46
CA ASP A 370 13.45 15.91 1.47
C ASP A 370 14.32 14.76 0.95
N ILE A 371 14.15 14.38 -0.30
CA ILE A 371 14.91 13.28 -0.94
C ILE A 371 16.44 13.44 -0.87
N SER A 372 16.93 14.67 -0.65
CA SER A 372 18.37 14.96 -0.50
C SER A 372 18.82 15.11 0.94
N LYS A 373 17.90 15.16 1.92
CA LYS A 373 18.22 15.39 3.34
C LYS A 373 18.31 14.09 4.13
N HIS A 374 17.37 13.19 3.89
CA HIS A 374 17.24 11.92 4.58
C HIS A 374 17.25 10.79 3.56
N GLY A 375 17.60 9.58 3.93
CA GLY A 375 17.48 8.40 3.08
C GLY A 375 18.31 8.38 1.77
N VAL A 376 19.20 9.33 1.55
CA VAL A 376 20.15 9.39 0.40
C VAL A 376 19.45 9.10 -0.95
N GLY A 377 18.45 9.89 -1.30
CA GLY A 377 17.72 9.76 -2.57
C GLY A 377 16.42 8.95 -2.47
N ALA A 378 16.05 8.52 -1.28
CA ALA A 378 14.78 7.87 -0.99
C ALA A 378 13.87 8.76 -0.13
N PHE A 379 12.59 8.46 -0.12
CA PHE A 379 11.63 9.04 0.83
C PHE A 379 11.62 8.25 2.14
N SER A 380 11.30 8.93 3.23
CA SER A 380 10.96 8.24 4.47
C SER A 380 9.62 7.52 4.33
N GLU A 381 9.50 6.38 5.01
CA GLU A 381 8.24 5.63 5.09
C GLU A 381 7.13 6.44 5.75
N LEU A 382 7.50 7.20 6.79
CA LEU A 382 6.61 8.09 7.55
C LEU A 382 7.31 9.39 7.91
N TYR A 383 6.51 10.36 8.29
CA TYR A 383 6.91 11.67 8.81
C TYR A 383 6.12 11.99 10.06
N ASP A 384 6.56 13.00 10.81
CA ASP A 384 5.75 13.51 11.90
C ASP A 384 4.41 14.02 11.39
N GLY A 385 3.34 13.71 12.12
CA GLY A 385 2.01 14.25 11.86
C GLY A 385 1.89 15.73 12.25
N ASP A 386 2.77 16.21 13.13
CA ASP A 386 2.81 17.60 13.58
C ASP A 386 3.87 18.41 12.82
N PRO A 387 3.65 19.73 12.61
CA PRO A 387 4.69 20.59 12.04
C PRO A 387 5.96 20.60 12.90
N PRO A 388 7.16 20.71 12.28
CA PRO A 388 7.41 21.03 10.87
C PRO A 388 7.27 19.88 9.87
N HIS A 389 6.91 18.69 10.26
CA HIS A 389 6.77 17.43 9.47
C HIS A 389 8.08 16.83 8.99
#